data_c12f11e6195f40b2e2bfa2e03a8bf9e3
#
_entry.id   c12f11e6195f40b2e2bfa2e03a8bf9e3
#
_cell.length_a   1.000
_cell.length_b   1.000
_cell.length_c   1.000
_cell.angle_alpha   90.00
_cell.angle_beta   90.00
_cell.angle_gamma   90.00
#
_symmetry.space_group_name_H-M   'P 1'
#
loop_
_entity.id
_entity.type
_entity.pdbx_description
1 polymer ?
#
loop_
_entity_poly.entity_id
_entity_poly.type
_entity_poly.pdbx_seq_one_letter_code
_entity_poly.pdbx_strand_id
1 'polypeptide(L)'
;PGPALISPAQRLGLLLAFALLWLQIALGGWVSTNYAVLACSEFPTCQGSWWPPMNLREGFTLWRELGTNRAGDAITFPALTAIHYVHRIAAYAVFAALLALAWA
;
A
#
# COMPACT_ATOMS: atom_id res chain seq x y z
N PRO A 1 26.99 21.16 23.55
CA PRO A 1 26.60 19.74 23.43
C PRO A 1 26.95 19.22 22.07
N GLY A 2 27.20 17.96 21.97
CA GLY A 2 27.39 17.33 20.71
C GLY A 2 26.10 17.29 19.90
N PRO A 3 26.14 16.78 18.68
CA PRO A 3 24.94 16.64 17.87
C PRO A 3 23.91 15.78 18.60
N ALA A 4 22.65 16.01 18.29
CA ALA A 4 21.59 15.17 18.81
C ALA A 4 21.84 13.75 18.35
N LEU A 5 21.95 12.83 19.31
CA LEU A 5 22.24 11.45 19.02
C LEU A 5 20.95 10.64 19.07
N ILE A 6 20.72 9.88 18.03
CA ILE A 6 19.61 8.93 18.02
C ILE A 6 20.15 7.56 18.36
N SER A 7 19.34 6.76 19.06
CA SER A 7 19.70 5.41 19.39
C SER A 7 19.72 4.53 18.14
N PRO A 8 20.40 3.38 18.18
CA PRO A 8 20.30 2.44 17.07
C PRO A 8 18.86 2.03 16.75
N ALA A 9 18.02 1.91 17.78
CA ALA A 9 16.62 1.57 17.59
C ALA A 9 15.86 2.69 16.86
N GLN A 10 16.13 3.95 17.21
CA GLN A 10 15.52 5.09 16.52
C GLN A 10 16.00 5.18 15.08
N ARG A 11 17.27 4.91 14.82
CA ARG A 11 17.80 4.88 13.46
C ARG A 11 17.09 3.82 12.62
N LEU A 12 16.96 2.62 13.18
CA LEU A 12 16.26 1.53 12.48
C LEU A 12 14.81 1.92 12.21
N GLY A 13 14.14 2.50 13.20
CA GLY A 13 12.77 2.96 13.03
C GLY A 13 12.60 3.98 11.91
N LEU A 14 13.55 4.95 11.84
CA LEU A 14 13.53 5.95 10.77
C LEU A 14 13.75 5.32 9.41
N LEU A 15 14.67 4.36 9.29
CA LEU A 15 14.93 3.68 8.04
C LEU A 15 13.73 2.85 7.59
N LEU A 16 13.08 2.17 8.54
CA LEU A 16 11.89 1.38 8.23
C LEU A 16 10.72 2.27 7.80
N ALA A 17 10.53 3.40 8.50
CA ALA A 17 9.48 4.34 8.13
C ALA A 17 9.75 4.93 6.74
N PHE A 18 10.99 5.24 6.43
CA PHE A 18 11.38 5.74 5.13
C PHE A 18 11.06 4.72 4.02
N ALA A 19 11.43 3.45 4.26
CA ALA A 19 11.14 2.38 3.31
C ALA A 19 9.64 2.19 3.12
N LEU A 20 8.87 2.23 4.21
CA LEU A 20 7.41 2.13 4.14
C LEU A 20 6.79 3.28 3.37
N LEU A 21 7.30 4.49 3.52
CA LEU A 21 6.82 5.63 2.75
C LEU A 21 7.06 5.45 1.27
N TRP A 22 8.23 4.97 0.87
CA TRP A 22 8.51 4.68 -0.53
C TRP A 22 7.58 3.60 -1.08
N LEU A 23 7.37 2.53 -0.29
CA LEU A 23 6.42 1.49 -0.66
C LEU A 23 5.02 2.07 -0.85
N GLN A 24 4.59 2.94 0.06
CA GLN A 24 3.27 3.54 -0.01
C GLN A 24 3.12 4.42 -1.25
N ILE A 25 4.15 5.17 -1.60
CA ILE A 25 4.16 5.97 -2.82
C ILE A 25 4.02 5.07 -4.05
N ALA A 26 4.78 3.98 -4.09
CA ALA A 26 4.72 3.03 -5.20
C ALA A 26 3.33 2.39 -5.30
N LEU A 27 2.75 1.98 -4.18
CA LEU A 27 1.42 1.40 -4.15
C LEU A 27 0.36 2.40 -4.59
N GLY A 28 0.48 3.65 -4.16
CA GLY A 28 -0.41 4.72 -4.60
C GLY A 28 -0.35 4.96 -6.10
N GLY A 29 0.84 4.95 -6.66
CA GLY A 29 1.03 5.02 -8.10
C GLY A 29 0.39 3.82 -8.82
N TRP A 30 0.52 2.63 -8.23
CA TRP A 30 -0.08 1.43 -8.79
C TRP A 30 -1.61 1.49 -8.76
N VAL A 31 -2.20 2.02 -7.67
CA VAL A 31 -3.64 2.27 -7.59
C VAL A 31 -4.07 3.23 -8.71
N SER A 32 -3.37 4.33 -8.86
CA SER A 32 -3.70 5.37 -9.83
C SER A 32 -3.60 4.88 -11.26
N THR A 33 -2.51 4.21 -11.61
CA THR A 33 -2.25 3.79 -12.98
C THR A 33 -3.12 2.61 -13.40
N ASN A 34 -3.63 1.83 -12.45
CA ASN A 34 -4.54 0.71 -12.75
C ASN A 34 -6.01 1.08 -12.56
N TYR A 35 -6.31 2.34 -12.24
CA TYR A 35 -7.68 2.82 -12.03
C TYR A 35 -8.38 2.09 -10.90
N ALA A 36 -7.67 1.76 -9.82
CA ALA A 36 -8.19 0.98 -8.70
C ALA A 36 -8.80 1.82 -7.59
N VAL A 37 -8.84 3.14 -7.74
CA VAL A 37 -9.22 4.06 -6.66
C VAL A 37 -10.64 3.83 -6.15
N LEU A 38 -11.56 3.38 -6.99
CA LEU A 38 -12.95 3.17 -6.62
C LEU A 38 -13.29 1.73 -6.26
N ALA A 39 -12.28 0.83 -6.21
CA ALA A 39 -12.54 -0.57 -5.90
C ALA A 39 -13.13 -0.78 -4.51
N CYS A 40 -12.76 0.05 -3.55
CA CYS A 40 -13.35 0.05 -2.22
C CYS A 40 -14.11 1.36 -2.03
N SER A 41 -15.44 1.29 -1.93
CA SER A 41 -16.29 2.45 -1.83
C SER A 41 -16.56 2.88 -0.40
N GLU A 42 -16.07 2.14 0.58
CA GLU A 42 -16.30 2.40 2.00
C GLU A 42 -14.99 2.30 2.79
N PHE A 43 -15.04 2.71 4.03
CA PHE A 43 -13.90 2.69 4.94
C PHE A 43 -14.41 2.43 6.36
N PRO A 44 -13.77 1.58 7.16
CA PRO A 44 -12.49 0.88 6.92
C PRO A 44 -12.63 -0.44 6.15
N THR A 45 -13.84 -0.96 6.01
CA THR A 45 -14.10 -2.18 5.25
C THR A 45 -14.11 -1.90 3.74
N CYS A 46 -14.06 -2.94 2.97
CA CYS A 46 -14.15 -2.88 1.52
C CYS A 46 -15.20 -3.88 1.07
N GLN A 47 -16.19 -3.41 0.33
CA GLN A 47 -17.29 -4.25 -0.14
C GLN A 47 -17.99 -4.98 1.00
N GLY A 48 -18.14 -4.31 2.13
CA GLY A 48 -18.81 -4.84 3.32
C GLY A 48 -17.98 -5.84 4.12
N SER A 49 -16.70 -5.98 3.86
CA SER A 49 -15.86 -6.99 4.50
C SER A 49 -14.51 -6.41 4.91
N TRP A 50 -13.94 -6.95 5.97
CA TRP A 50 -12.55 -6.67 6.35
C TRP A 50 -11.55 -7.38 5.44
N TRP A 51 -11.98 -8.41 4.74
CA TRP A 51 -11.14 -9.13 3.78
C TRP A 51 -11.97 -9.43 2.54
N PRO A 52 -12.10 -8.45 1.64
CA PRO A 52 -12.91 -8.61 0.43
C PRO A 52 -12.28 -9.62 -0.53
N PRO A 53 -13.06 -10.12 -1.50
CA PRO A 53 -12.49 -10.98 -2.54
C PRO A 53 -11.40 -10.26 -3.30
N MET A 54 -10.21 -10.86 -3.37
CA MET A 54 -9.03 -10.24 -3.99
C MET A 54 -8.29 -11.26 -4.85
N ASN A 55 -7.76 -10.80 -5.97
CA ASN A 55 -6.83 -11.56 -6.78
C ASN A 55 -5.48 -10.85 -6.71
N LEU A 56 -4.67 -11.23 -5.73
CA LEU A 56 -3.38 -10.60 -5.48
C LEU A 56 -2.40 -10.86 -6.63
N ARG A 57 -2.42 -12.06 -7.19
CA ARG A 57 -1.52 -12.40 -8.28
C ARG A 57 -1.77 -11.51 -9.49
N GLU A 58 -3.00 -11.41 -9.93
CA GLU A 58 -3.35 -10.57 -11.09
C GLU A 58 -3.09 -9.09 -10.78
N GLY A 59 -3.48 -8.64 -9.58
CA GLY A 59 -3.32 -7.24 -9.19
C GLY A 59 -1.87 -6.79 -9.16
N PHE A 60 -0.96 -7.68 -8.76
CA PHE A 60 0.46 -7.34 -8.61
C PHE A 60 1.36 -7.99 -9.65
N THR A 61 0.80 -8.37 -10.78
CA THR A 61 1.60 -8.73 -11.95
C THR A 61 2.07 -7.42 -12.58
N LEU A 62 3.37 -7.15 -12.49
CA LEU A 62 3.93 -5.85 -12.89
C LEU A 62 4.17 -5.75 -14.39
N TRP A 63 4.48 -6.86 -15.03
CA TRP A 63 4.87 -6.88 -16.44
C TRP A 63 3.64 -7.10 -17.32
N ARG A 64 2.87 -6.05 -17.49
CA ARG A 64 1.65 -6.07 -18.31
C ARG A 64 1.28 -4.64 -18.67
N GLU A 65 0.42 -4.49 -19.65
CA GLU A 65 -0.15 -3.19 -19.96
C GLU A 65 -1.06 -2.74 -18.80
N LEU A 66 -0.93 -1.49 -18.40
CA LEU A 66 -1.70 -0.96 -17.27
C LEU A 66 -3.19 -1.02 -17.56
N GLY A 67 -3.96 -1.46 -16.56
CA GLY A 67 -5.40 -1.60 -16.71
C GLY A 67 -5.84 -2.89 -17.39
N THR A 68 -4.89 -3.77 -17.73
CA THR A 68 -5.18 -5.06 -18.33
C THR A 68 -4.59 -6.20 -17.52
N ASN A 69 -4.97 -7.43 -17.82
CA ASN A 69 -4.32 -8.61 -17.28
C ASN A 69 -3.31 -9.17 -18.31
N ARG A 70 -2.64 -10.26 -17.97
CA ARG A 70 -1.63 -10.85 -18.87
C ARG A 70 -2.22 -11.41 -20.15
N ALA A 71 -3.52 -11.73 -20.15
CA ALA A 71 -4.20 -12.22 -21.34
C ALA A 71 -4.63 -11.09 -22.28
N GLY A 72 -4.41 -9.83 -21.90
CA GLY A 72 -4.79 -8.67 -22.70
C GLY A 72 -6.21 -8.18 -22.46
N ASP A 73 -6.96 -8.84 -21.57
CA ASP A 73 -8.30 -8.40 -21.20
C ASP A 73 -8.25 -7.30 -20.15
N ALA A 74 -9.36 -6.63 -19.88
CA ALA A 74 -9.44 -5.67 -18.79
C ALA A 74 -9.11 -6.37 -17.47
N ILE A 75 -8.40 -5.67 -16.60
CA ILE A 75 -8.07 -6.20 -15.27
C ILE A 75 -9.36 -6.47 -14.50
N THR A 76 -9.40 -7.58 -13.76
CA THR A 76 -10.61 -7.99 -13.05
C THR A 76 -10.85 -7.12 -11.81
N PHE A 77 -12.11 -7.06 -11.36
CA PHE A 77 -12.47 -6.31 -10.17
C PHE A 77 -11.77 -6.84 -8.90
N PRO A 78 -11.68 -8.17 -8.67
CA PRO A 78 -10.90 -8.67 -7.53
C PRO A 78 -9.43 -8.27 -7.57
N ALA A 79 -8.83 -8.12 -8.74
CA ALA A 79 -7.47 -7.63 -8.87
C ALA A 79 -7.37 -6.14 -8.49
N LEU A 80 -8.31 -5.33 -8.93
CA LEU A 80 -8.39 -3.92 -8.54
C LEU A 80 -8.60 -3.78 -7.04
N THR A 81 -9.44 -4.62 -6.46
CA THR A 81 -9.67 -4.64 -5.02
C THR A 81 -8.38 -4.97 -4.28
N ALA A 82 -7.60 -5.92 -4.76
CA ALA A 82 -6.32 -6.27 -4.16
C ALA A 82 -5.36 -5.08 -4.16
N ILE A 83 -5.23 -4.40 -5.28
CA ILE A 83 -4.36 -3.23 -5.42
C ILE A 83 -4.80 -2.14 -4.43
N HIS A 84 -6.07 -1.81 -4.39
CA HIS A 84 -6.60 -0.77 -3.52
C HIS A 84 -6.42 -1.11 -2.06
N TYR A 85 -6.80 -2.36 -1.70
CA TYR A 85 -6.82 -2.76 -0.30
C TYR A 85 -5.41 -2.91 0.29
N VAL A 86 -4.47 -3.44 -0.48
CA VAL A 86 -3.07 -3.51 -0.06
C VAL A 86 -2.50 -2.12 0.19
N HIS A 87 -2.81 -1.15 -0.68
CA HIS A 87 -2.40 0.23 -0.49
C HIS A 87 -2.97 0.79 0.82
N ARG A 88 -4.22 0.48 1.14
CA ARG A 88 -4.87 0.91 2.38
C ARG A 88 -4.20 0.28 3.60
N ILE A 89 -3.91 -1.03 3.56
CA ILE A 89 -3.23 -1.72 4.66
C ILE A 89 -1.84 -1.15 4.87
N ALA A 90 -1.12 -0.88 3.78
CA ALA A 90 0.20 -0.25 3.87
C ALA A 90 0.12 1.14 4.51
N ALA A 91 -0.95 1.88 4.24
CA ALA A 91 -1.17 3.18 4.88
C ALA A 91 -1.30 3.05 6.40
N TYR A 92 -1.96 2.00 6.88
CA TYR A 92 -2.04 1.75 8.32
C TYR A 92 -0.66 1.48 8.91
N ALA A 93 0.17 0.72 8.21
CA ALA A 93 1.54 0.42 8.66
C ALA A 93 2.39 1.68 8.71
N VAL A 94 2.29 2.55 7.70
CA VAL A 94 3.00 3.83 7.69
C VAL A 94 2.55 4.69 8.85
N PHE A 95 1.25 4.81 9.07
CA PHE A 95 0.70 5.61 10.14
C PHE A 95 1.18 5.10 11.51
N ALA A 96 1.14 3.79 11.72
CA ALA A 96 1.61 3.20 12.96
C ALA A 96 3.11 3.44 13.18
N ALA A 97 3.91 3.33 12.12
CA ALA A 97 5.35 3.58 12.21
C ALA A 97 5.64 5.03 12.58
N LEU A 98 4.93 5.98 11.98
CA LEU A 98 5.11 7.38 12.26
C LEU A 98 4.68 7.73 13.68
N LEU A 99 3.58 7.15 14.17
CA LEU A 99 3.15 7.34 15.55
C LEU A 99 4.18 6.79 16.52
N ALA A 100 4.71 5.60 16.24
CA ALA A 100 5.73 5.00 17.10
C ALA A 100 6.98 5.88 17.16
N LEU A 101 7.42 6.44 16.05
CA LEU A 101 8.56 7.34 16.02
C LEU A 101 8.28 8.65 16.76
N ALA A 102 7.08 9.19 16.61
CA ALA A 102 6.71 10.42 17.29
C ALA A 102 6.67 10.24 18.81
N TRP A 103 6.41 9.01 19.25
CA TRP A 103 6.32 8.69 20.68
C TRP A 103 7.66 8.26 21.28
N ALA A 104 8.64 7.99 20.46
CA ALA A 104 9.95 7.49 20.93
C ALA A 104 10.82 8.59 21.55
#